data_b3390d6cd568aa82ae83f242545f3416
#
_entry.id   b3390d6cd568aa82ae83f242545f3416
#
_cell.length_a   1.000
_cell.length_b   1.000
_cell.length_c   1.000
_cell.angle_alpha   90.00
_cell.angle_beta   90.00
_cell.angle_gamma   90.00
#
_symmetry.space_group_name_H-M   'P 1'
#
loop_
_entity.id
_entity.type
_entity.pdbx_description
1 polymer ?
#
loop_
_entity_poly.entity_id
_entity_poly.type
_entity_poly.pdbx_seq_one_letter_code
_entity_poly.pdbx_strand_id
1 'polypeptide(L)'
;MEIISRNTYYKIEDDILTIAFADSEKPNPDYYLILQRKVDDLEYYYYEINSQQYSGVGGFKKVEIYSDKLVIYFQENQKIYQNSIENLIITYQPDKRLNEYIEYIFGESDCEVVVY
;
A
#
# COMPACT_ATOMS: atom_id res chain seq x y z
N MET A 1 -10.32 -1.01 -8.48
CA MET A 1 -9.33 -0.02 -8.95
C MET A 1 -8.02 -0.72 -9.28
N GLU A 2 -7.36 -0.33 -10.33
CA GLU A 2 -6.04 -0.86 -10.68
C GLU A 2 -5.05 0.26 -10.87
N ILE A 3 -3.82 0.02 -10.41
CA ILE A 3 -2.67 0.89 -10.66
C ILE A 3 -1.58 0.05 -11.31
N ILE A 4 -1.15 0.41 -12.51
CA ILE A 4 0.07 -0.15 -13.10
C ILE A 4 1.19 0.80 -12.71
N SER A 5 2.03 0.37 -11.77
CA SER A 5 3.09 1.23 -11.27
C SER A 5 4.20 1.40 -12.31
N ARG A 6 4.37 2.63 -12.75
CA ARG A 6 5.47 3.03 -13.66
C ARG A 6 6.58 3.71 -12.90
N ASN A 7 6.31 4.08 -11.64
CA ASN A 7 7.28 4.66 -10.74
C ASN A 7 7.08 4.03 -9.36
N THR A 8 7.96 3.11 -9.01
CA THR A 8 7.95 2.43 -7.72
C THR A 8 9.14 2.90 -6.92
N TYR A 9 8.90 3.24 -5.66
CA TYR A 9 9.92 3.85 -4.81
C TYR A 9 9.78 3.32 -3.40
N TYR A 10 10.90 3.06 -2.73
CA TYR A 10 10.90 2.73 -1.32
C TYR A 10 12.16 3.23 -0.65
N LYS A 11 12.03 3.65 0.61
CA LYS A 11 13.16 4.11 1.41
C LYS A 11 12.87 3.95 2.90
N ILE A 12 13.93 3.93 3.68
CA ILE A 12 13.86 4.11 5.13
C ILE A 12 14.57 5.41 5.46
N GLU A 13 13.84 6.33 6.08
CA GLU A 13 14.37 7.64 6.45
C GLU A 13 13.73 8.05 7.78
N ASP A 14 14.54 8.47 8.75
CA ASP A 14 14.08 8.84 10.10
C ASP A 14 13.25 7.74 10.76
N ASP A 15 13.68 6.49 10.58
CA ASP A 15 13.01 5.30 11.10
C ASP A 15 11.61 5.06 10.52
N ILE A 16 11.30 5.65 9.37
CA ILE A 16 10.04 5.42 8.68
C ILE A 16 10.33 4.72 7.35
N LEU A 17 9.71 3.55 7.18
CA LEU A 17 9.69 2.87 5.89
C LEU A 17 8.57 3.45 5.04
N THR A 18 8.91 3.96 3.87
CA THR A 18 7.95 4.48 2.90
C THR A 18 8.03 3.65 1.63
N ILE A 19 6.87 3.22 1.13
CA ILE A 19 6.73 2.55 -0.17
C ILE A 19 5.71 3.36 -0.96
N ALA A 20 6.06 3.72 -2.20
CA ALA A 20 5.16 4.47 -3.06
C ALA A 20 5.08 3.83 -4.45
N PHE A 21 3.86 3.75 -4.95
CA PHE A 21 3.56 3.28 -6.31
C PHE A 21 2.80 4.38 -7.02
N ALA A 22 3.20 4.71 -8.24
CA ALA A 22 2.52 5.72 -9.03
C ALA A 22 2.43 5.29 -10.50
N ASP A 23 1.37 5.73 -11.18
CA ASP A 23 1.16 5.39 -12.59
C ASP A 23 2.05 6.19 -13.53
N SER A 24 2.77 7.20 -13.05
CA SER A 24 3.66 8.01 -13.85
C SER A 24 4.78 8.61 -12.99
N GLU A 25 5.81 9.14 -13.67
CA GLU A 25 6.91 9.86 -13.00
C GLU A 25 6.62 11.34 -12.80
N LYS A 26 5.41 11.80 -13.15
CA LYS A 26 5.01 13.20 -12.97
C LYS A 26 4.93 13.54 -11.49
N PRO A 27 5.19 14.81 -11.10
CA PRO A 27 5.05 15.25 -9.72
C PRO A 27 3.65 15.01 -9.12
N ASN A 28 2.62 15.06 -9.96
CA ASN A 28 1.24 14.83 -9.54
C ASN A 28 0.66 13.68 -10.38
N PRO A 29 0.96 12.41 -10.03
CA PRO A 29 0.38 11.27 -10.76
C PRO A 29 -1.12 11.22 -10.54
N ASP A 30 -1.86 10.68 -11.53
CA ASP A 30 -3.31 10.55 -11.43
C ASP A 30 -3.70 9.45 -10.43
N TYR A 31 -2.91 8.38 -10.37
CA TYR A 31 -3.15 7.26 -9.47
C TYR A 31 -1.88 6.91 -8.72
N TYR A 32 -1.99 6.79 -7.40
CA TYR A 32 -0.86 6.42 -6.55
C TYR A 32 -1.32 5.75 -5.26
N LEU A 33 -0.39 5.01 -4.67
CA LEU A 33 -0.52 4.46 -3.32
C LEU A 33 0.76 4.78 -2.57
N ILE A 34 0.62 5.33 -1.37
CA ILE A 34 1.73 5.51 -0.44
C ILE A 34 1.43 4.66 0.80
N LEU A 35 2.42 3.88 1.21
CA LEU A 35 2.38 3.08 2.44
C LEU A 35 3.55 3.52 3.31
N GLN A 36 3.29 3.71 4.61
CA GLN A 36 4.33 4.07 5.57
C GLN A 36 4.15 3.31 6.86
N ARG A 37 5.26 2.95 7.48
CA ARG A 37 5.27 2.37 8.81
C ARG A 37 6.57 2.74 9.51
N LYS A 38 6.48 3.12 10.78
CA LYS A 38 7.65 3.35 11.61
C LYS A 38 8.35 2.01 11.89
N VAL A 39 9.66 1.95 11.69
CA VAL A 39 10.42 0.68 11.78
C VAL A 39 10.31 0.03 13.16
N ASP A 40 10.25 0.84 14.23
CA ASP A 40 10.19 0.36 15.60
C ASP A 40 8.77 0.21 16.17
N ASP A 41 7.76 0.60 15.41
CA ASP A 41 6.38 0.60 15.86
C ASP A 41 5.57 -0.40 15.03
N LEU A 42 5.17 -1.49 15.66
CA LEU A 42 4.44 -2.57 15.00
C LEU A 42 2.93 -2.42 15.07
N GLU A 43 2.43 -1.31 15.66
CA GLU A 43 0.99 -1.17 15.85
C GLU A 43 0.24 -0.71 14.59
N TYR A 44 0.76 0.31 13.88
CA TYR A 44 -0.01 0.95 12.81
C TYR A 44 0.82 1.21 11.57
N TYR A 45 0.20 1.00 10.41
CA TYR A 45 0.69 1.50 9.14
C TYR A 45 -0.22 2.63 8.67
N TYR A 46 0.36 3.57 7.90
CA TYR A 46 -0.36 4.67 7.27
C TYR A 46 -0.49 4.40 5.78
N TYR A 47 -1.63 4.79 5.20
CA TYR A 47 -1.82 4.70 3.75
C TYR A 47 -2.44 5.97 3.20
N GLU A 48 -2.14 6.26 1.93
CA GLU A 48 -2.77 7.32 1.16
C GLU A 48 -2.96 6.83 -0.28
N ILE A 49 -4.20 6.93 -0.80
CA ILE A 49 -4.56 6.47 -2.13
C ILE A 49 -5.17 7.63 -2.89
N ASN A 50 -4.52 8.07 -3.97
CA ASN A 50 -4.95 9.11 -4.91
C ASN A 50 -5.20 10.51 -4.31
N SER A 51 -5.46 10.62 -3.03
CA SER A 51 -5.65 11.90 -2.34
C SER A 51 -5.71 11.66 -0.84
N GLN A 52 -5.57 12.72 -0.04
CA GLN A 52 -5.71 12.63 1.40
C GLN A 52 -7.12 12.20 1.83
N GLN A 53 -8.09 12.34 0.92
CA GLN A 53 -9.45 11.87 1.16
C GLN A 53 -9.49 10.35 1.42
N TYR A 54 -8.62 9.59 0.77
CA TYR A 54 -8.50 8.15 0.95
C TYR A 54 -7.23 7.81 1.70
N SER A 55 -7.08 8.35 2.89
CA SER A 55 -5.95 8.08 3.76
C SER A 55 -6.43 7.59 5.12
N GLY A 56 -5.53 6.94 5.84
CA GLY A 56 -5.85 6.46 7.18
C GLY A 56 -4.70 5.68 7.79
N VAL A 57 -4.97 5.19 9.00
CA VAL A 57 -4.02 4.42 9.80
C VAL A 57 -4.59 3.03 9.99
N GLY A 58 -3.94 2.02 9.42
CA GLY A 58 -4.41 0.64 9.51
C GLY A 58 -5.77 0.42 8.85
N GLY A 59 -6.39 -0.72 9.14
CA GLY A 59 -7.81 -0.93 8.83
C GLY A 59 -8.11 -1.60 7.49
N PHE A 60 -7.12 -2.03 6.72
CA PHE A 60 -7.42 -2.86 5.55
C PHE A 60 -7.94 -4.23 6.01
N LYS A 61 -8.87 -4.80 5.27
CA LYS A 61 -9.42 -6.10 5.56
C LYS A 61 -8.40 -7.22 5.31
N LYS A 62 -7.76 -7.19 4.14
CA LYS A 62 -6.85 -8.24 3.70
C LYS A 62 -5.90 -7.70 2.65
N VAL A 63 -4.68 -8.22 2.61
CA VAL A 63 -3.76 -8.00 1.49
C VAL A 63 -3.25 -9.33 0.98
N GLU A 64 -3.05 -9.40 -0.33
CA GLU A 64 -2.43 -10.53 -1.00
C GLU A 64 -1.17 -10.04 -1.69
N ILE A 65 -0.04 -10.66 -1.39
CA ILE A 65 1.27 -10.24 -1.88
C ILE A 65 1.79 -11.28 -2.86
N TYR A 66 1.93 -10.89 -4.11
CA TYR A 66 2.49 -11.70 -5.19
C TYR A 66 3.87 -11.15 -5.55
N SER A 67 4.61 -11.86 -6.40
CA SER A 67 5.94 -11.39 -6.82
C SER A 67 5.88 -10.08 -7.60
N ASP A 68 4.78 -9.82 -8.30
CA ASP A 68 4.63 -8.69 -9.24
C ASP A 68 3.38 -7.85 -9.00
N LYS A 69 2.64 -8.11 -7.91
CA LYS A 69 1.45 -7.31 -7.60
C LYS A 69 1.08 -7.40 -6.13
N LEU A 70 0.35 -6.40 -5.69
CA LEU A 70 -0.25 -6.31 -4.37
C LEU A 70 -1.74 -6.09 -4.54
N VAL A 71 -2.56 -6.89 -3.86
CA VAL A 71 -4.02 -6.73 -3.85
C VAL A 71 -4.45 -6.33 -2.45
N ILE A 72 -5.15 -5.21 -2.34
CA ILE A 72 -5.66 -4.69 -1.07
C ILE A 72 -7.17 -4.77 -1.09
N TYR A 73 -7.76 -5.39 -0.06
CA TYR A 73 -9.20 -5.45 0.15
C TYR A 73 -9.58 -4.50 1.27
N PHE A 74 -10.58 -3.64 1.01
CA PHE A 74 -10.99 -2.61 1.95
C PHE A 74 -12.09 -3.10 2.89
N GLN A 75 -12.13 -2.53 4.09
CA GLN A 75 -13.25 -2.74 5.03
C GLN A 75 -14.44 -1.88 4.62
N GLU A 76 -15.64 -2.35 4.94
CA GLU A 76 -16.87 -1.62 4.60
C GLU A 76 -16.95 -0.23 5.23
N ASN A 77 -16.27 -0.01 6.34
CA ASN A 77 -16.26 1.28 7.04
C ASN A 77 -15.23 2.27 6.48
N GLN A 78 -14.39 1.86 5.54
CA GLN A 78 -13.43 2.75 4.91
C GLN A 78 -14.12 3.61 3.84
N LYS A 79 -13.74 4.88 3.77
CA LYS A 79 -14.36 5.83 2.86
C LYS A 79 -14.26 5.39 1.40
N ILE A 80 -13.12 4.82 1.02
CA ILE A 80 -12.92 4.33 -0.35
C ILE A 80 -13.90 3.21 -0.69
N TYR A 81 -14.18 2.30 0.25
CA TYR A 81 -15.19 1.27 0.07
C TYR A 81 -16.58 1.88 -0.10
N GLN A 82 -16.90 2.87 0.72
CA GLN A 82 -18.19 3.56 0.66
C GLN A 82 -18.38 4.30 -0.65
N ASN A 83 -17.31 4.63 -1.36
CA ASN A 83 -17.33 5.20 -2.70
C ASN A 83 -17.26 4.14 -3.80
N SER A 84 -17.67 2.90 -3.49
CA SER A 84 -17.80 1.79 -4.43
C SER A 84 -16.50 1.19 -4.92
N ILE A 85 -15.40 1.39 -4.21
CA ILE A 85 -14.11 0.77 -4.52
C ILE A 85 -13.82 -0.28 -3.44
N GLU A 86 -14.01 -1.56 -3.78
CA GLU A 86 -13.88 -2.65 -2.82
C GLU A 86 -12.45 -3.17 -2.69
N ASN A 87 -11.65 -3.01 -3.73
CA ASN A 87 -10.26 -3.45 -3.72
C ASN A 87 -9.38 -2.58 -4.62
N LEU A 88 -8.07 -2.72 -4.42
CA LEU A 88 -7.04 -2.05 -5.21
C LEU A 88 -6.00 -3.08 -5.62
N ILE A 89 -5.71 -3.15 -6.91
CA ILE A 89 -4.67 -4.03 -7.46
C ILE A 89 -3.55 -3.13 -7.97
N ILE A 90 -2.34 -3.33 -7.44
CA ILE A 90 -1.15 -2.61 -7.90
C ILE A 90 -0.23 -3.61 -8.54
N THR A 91 0.11 -3.40 -9.82
CA THR A 91 1.06 -4.22 -10.57
C THR A 91 2.37 -3.46 -10.67
N TYR A 92 3.50 -4.13 -10.42
CA TYR A 92 4.82 -3.52 -10.43
C TYR A 92 5.87 -4.52 -10.91
N GLN A 93 7.07 -4.02 -11.22
CA GLN A 93 8.19 -4.89 -11.60
C GLN A 93 8.62 -5.73 -10.40
N PRO A 94 8.84 -7.04 -10.56
CA PRO A 94 9.28 -7.89 -9.47
C PRO A 94 10.56 -7.36 -8.82
N ASP A 95 10.53 -7.27 -7.48
CA ASP A 95 11.66 -6.80 -6.69
C ASP A 95 11.58 -7.48 -5.33
N LYS A 96 12.53 -8.37 -5.04
CA LYS A 96 12.52 -9.16 -3.81
C LYS A 96 12.55 -8.28 -2.55
N ARG A 97 13.37 -7.24 -2.55
CA ARG A 97 13.46 -6.33 -1.40
C ARG A 97 12.17 -5.55 -1.20
N LEU A 98 11.57 -5.09 -2.29
CA LEU A 98 10.27 -4.43 -2.24
C LEU A 98 9.23 -5.34 -1.59
N ASN A 99 9.16 -6.60 -2.00
CA ASN A 99 8.21 -7.54 -1.44
C ASN A 99 8.46 -7.80 0.05
N GLU A 100 9.71 -7.88 0.48
CA GLU A 100 10.04 -8.00 1.90
C GLU A 100 9.55 -6.78 2.69
N TYR A 101 9.70 -5.58 2.12
CA TYR A 101 9.22 -4.36 2.76
C TYR A 101 7.69 -4.28 2.79
N ILE A 102 7.01 -4.76 1.75
CA ILE A 102 5.54 -4.82 1.75
C ILE A 102 5.07 -5.76 2.87
N GLU A 103 5.69 -6.92 3.02
CA GLU A 103 5.38 -7.83 4.11
C GLU A 103 5.60 -7.17 5.47
N TYR A 104 6.66 -6.38 5.60
CA TYR A 104 6.93 -5.65 6.83
C TYR A 104 5.84 -4.61 7.15
N ILE A 105 5.36 -3.88 6.14
CA ILE A 105 4.30 -2.88 6.33
C ILE A 105 3.07 -3.50 6.97
N PHE A 106 2.66 -4.69 6.53
CA PHE A 106 1.42 -5.33 6.95
C PHE A 106 1.58 -6.38 8.03
N GLY A 107 2.81 -6.82 8.30
CA GLY A 107 3.09 -7.84 9.31
C GLY A 107 2.69 -7.37 10.71
N GLU A 108 2.17 -8.29 11.53
CA GLU A 108 1.76 -8.00 12.90
C GLU A 108 0.76 -6.84 13.03
N SER A 109 -0.04 -6.62 12.00
CA SER A 109 -1.12 -5.64 12.00
C SER A 109 -2.47 -6.36 12.11
N ASP A 110 -3.56 -5.57 12.13
CA ASP A 110 -4.91 -6.12 12.13
C ASP A 110 -5.36 -6.65 10.76
N CYS A 111 -4.52 -6.51 9.75
CA CYS A 111 -4.81 -6.90 8.38
C CYS A 111 -4.48 -8.38 8.16
N GLU A 112 -5.37 -9.12 7.50
CA GLU A 112 -5.05 -10.47 7.05
C GLU A 112 -4.03 -10.40 5.92
N VAL A 113 -2.93 -11.14 6.02
CA VAL A 113 -1.84 -11.12 5.03
C VAL A 113 -1.67 -12.50 4.44
N VAL A 114 -1.74 -12.61 3.12
CA VAL A 114 -1.46 -13.85 2.38
C VAL A 114 -0.33 -13.57 1.40
N VAL A 115 0.72 -14.38 1.47
CA VAL A 115 1.90 -14.27 0.60
C VAL A 115 1.92 -15.46 -0.34
N TYR A 116 2.04 -15.19 -1.63
CA TYR A 116 2.07 -16.23 -2.67
C TYR A 116 3.45 -16.43 -3.26
#